data_5a622d8f0ef2e5572eb0ba8072bee4ec
#
_entry.id   5a622d8f0ef2e5572eb0ba8072bee4ec
#
_cell.length_a   1.000
_cell.length_b   1.000
_cell.length_c   1.000
_cell.angle_alpha   90.00
_cell.angle_beta   90.00
_cell.angle_gamma   90.00
#
_symmetry.space_group_name_H-M   'P 1'
#
loop_
_entity.id
_entity.type
_entity.pdbx_description
1 polymer ?
#
loop_
_entity_poly.entity_id
_entity_poly.type
_entity_poly.pdbx_seq_one_letter_code
_entity_poly.pdbx_strand_id
1 'polypeptide(L)'
;MWATPQAFFDKYNAIYQFETDVCAIAENAKCSKYFIPEQNGLSQDWTGKCWMNPPYGREIKKWVKKAYESSLSGTTVVCLLPARTDTAWWHDYCINGNIEFIRGRLKFGNAKTSAPFPSAVVTFNAK
;
A
#
# COMPACT_ATOMS: atom_id res chain seq x y z
N MET A 1 -9.25 -8.80 4.86
CA MET A 1 -8.11 -8.04 4.31
C MET A 1 -7.64 -8.65 3.00
N TRP A 2 -7.34 -7.83 2.04
CA TRP A 2 -6.85 -8.28 0.73
C TRP A 2 -5.33 -8.46 0.79
N ALA A 3 -4.87 -9.68 1.07
CA ALA A 3 -3.43 -9.95 1.21
C ALA A 3 -2.72 -9.92 -0.14
N THR A 4 -1.62 -9.18 -0.23
CA THR A 4 -0.86 -9.03 -1.47
C THR A 4 -0.30 -10.38 -1.95
N PRO A 5 -0.46 -10.72 -3.26
CA PRO A 5 0.23 -11.89 -3.80
C PRO A 5 1.74 -11.76 -3.64
N GLN A 6 2.41 -12.82 -3.19
CA GLN A 6 3.85 -12.75 -2.87
C GLN A 6 4.71 -12.37 -4.08
N ALA A 7 4.44 -12.96 -5.23
CA ALA A 7 5.21 -12.67 -6.45
C ALA A 7 5.05 -11.21 -6.88
N PHE A 8 3.88 -10.64 -6.66
CA PHE A 8 3.62 -9.24 -6.97
C PHE A 8 4.43 -8.32 -6.07
N PHE A 9 4.43 -8.59 -4.76
CA PHE A 9 5.25 -7.85 -3.80
C PHE A 9 6.74 -7.97 -4.13
N ASP A 10 7.21 -9.18 -4.45
CA ASP A 10 8.63 -9.43 -4.71
C ASP A 10 9.17 -8.57 -5.86
N LYS A 11 8.34 -8.30 -6.86
CA LYS A 11 8.70 -7.44 -7.99
C LYS A 11 9.10 -6.04 -7.53
N TYR A 12 8.32 -5.45 -6.64
CA TYR A 12 8.60 -4.10 -6.11
C TYR A 12 9.69 -4.13 -5.05
N ASN A 13 9.74 -5.19 -4.25
CA ASN A 13 10.76 -5.32 -3.24
C ASN A 13 12.17 -5.45 -3.83
N ALA A 14 12.28 -6.03 -5.02
CA ALA A 14 13.56 -6.10 -5.74
C ALA A 14 14.08 -4.69 -6.08
N ILE A 15 13.17 -3.75 -6.28
CA ILE A 15 13.53 -2.35 -6.61
C ILE A 15 13.79 -1.53 -5.35
N TYR A 16 12.88 -1.61 -4.38
CA TYR A 16 12.87 -0.70 -3.22
C TYR A 16 13.52 -1.26 -1.97
N GLN A 17 13.54 -2.58 -1.80
CA GLN A 17 14.05 -3.23 -0.58
C GLN A 17 13.34 -2.67 0.66
N PHE A 18 12.05 -2.99 0.78
CA PHE A 18 11.19 -2.44 1.83
C PHE A 18 11.67 -2.83 3.23
N GLU A 19 11.60 -1.86 4.13
CA GLU A 19 11.99 -2.03 5.53
C GLU A 19 10.78 -2.37 6.40
N THR A 20 9.60 -1.83 6.09
CA THR A 20 8.42 -1.98 6.93
C THR A 20 7.18 -2.21 6.08
N ASP A 21 6.36 -3.18 6.51
CA ASP A 21 4.99 -3.36 6.05
C ASP A 21 4.08 -2.66 7.07
N VAL A 22 3.52 -1.52 6.69
CA VAL A 22 2.83 -0.66 7.65
C VAL A 22 1.41 -1.11 8.00
N CYS A 23 0.89 -2.12 7.31
CA CYS A 23 -0.45 -2.65 7.55
C CYS A 23 -0.48 -4.15 7.30
N ALA A 24 -0.31 -4.95 8.35
CA ALA A 24 -0.20 -6.40 8.20
C ALA A 24 -0.69 -7.14 9.44
N ILE A 25 -0.88 -8.44 9.28
CA ILE A 25 -0.93 -9.38 10.40
C ILE A 25 0.25 -10.33 10.22
N ALA A 26 0.60 -11.09 11.28
CA ALA A 26 1.79 -11.95 11.24
C ALA A 26 1.78 -12.91 10.06
N GLU A 27 0.59 -13.45 9.72
CA GLU A 27 0.43 -14.46 8.67
C GLU A 27 0.66 -13.91 7.26
N ASN A 28 0.49 -12.59 7.05
CA ASN A 28 0.62 -12.00 5.71
C ASN A 28 1.64 -10.87 5.63
N ALA A 29 2.40 -10.63 6.69
CA ALA A 29 3.42 -9.58 6.69
C ALA A 29 4.47 -9.85 5.61
N LYS A 30 4.81 -8.81 4.85
CA LYS A 30 5.76 -8.90 3.74
C LYS A 30 7.17 -8.52 4.14
N CYS A 31 7.34 -7.88 5.29
CA CYS A 31 8.62 -7.46 5.83
C CYS A 31 8.80 -8.01 7.23
N SER A 32 10.06 -8.11 7.69
CA SER A 32 10.33 -8.53 9.07
C SER A 32 9.82 -7.51 10.09
N LYS A 33 9.86 -6.22 9.73
CA LYS A 33 9.21 -5.17 10.53
C LYS A 33 7.83 -4.88 9.95
N TYR A 34 6.81 -4.94 10.80
CA TYR A 34 5.43 -4.69 10.34
C TYR A 34 4.57 -4.20 11.51
N PHE A 35 3.49 -3.48 11.19
CA PHE A 35 2.53 -3.01 12.19
C PHE A 35 1.22 -3.80 12.05
N ILE A 36 0.80 -4.42 13.14
CA ILE A 36 -0.47 -5.15 13.22
C ILE A 36 -1.59 -4.20 13.66
N PRO A 37 -2.88 -4.60 13.51
CA PRO A 37 -4.00 -3.72 13.88
C PRO A 37 -3.94 -3.18 15.30
N GLU A 38 -3.50 -4.00 16.26
CA GLU A 38 -3.40 -3.60 17.66
C GLU A 38 -2.37 -2.49 17.88
N GLN A 39 -1.37 -2.38 17.01
CA GLN A 39 -0.37 -1.31 17.07
C GLN A 39 -0.83 -0.05 16.37
N ASN A 40 -1.90 -0.14 15.57
CA ASN A 40 -2.42 0.94 14.75
C ASN A 40 -1.33 1.63 13.91
N GLY A 41 -1.07 1.08 12.73
CA GLY A 41 -0.05 1.61 11.82
C GLY A 41 -0.20 3.11 11.54
N LEU A 42 -1.44 3.64 11.60
CA LEU A 42 -1.69 5.07 11.37
C LEU A 42 -1.10 5.95 12.47
N SER A 43 -0.88 5.41 13.67
CA SER A 43 -0.30 6.15 14.78
C SER A 43 1.21 5.96 14.91
N GLN A 44 1.81 5.13 14.06
CA GLN A 44 3.25 4.85 14.09
C GLN A 44 3.99 5.79 13.15
N ASP A 45 5.28 5.99 13.42
CA ASP A 45 6.14 6.73 12.49
C ASP A 45 6.58 5.80 11.36
N TRP A 46 6.46 6.30 10.14
CA TRP A 46 6.91 5.57 8.95
C TRP A 46 8.23 6.17 8.47
N THR A 47 9.25 5.34 8.38
CA THR A 47 10.60 5.77 7.97
C THR A 47 11.16 4.86 6.90
N GLY A 48 12.11 5.36 6.12
CA GLY A 48 12.78 4.59 5.09
C GLY A 48 11.88 4.25 3.92
N LYS A 49 11.80 2.99 3.57
CA LYS A 49 11.00 2.49 2.45
C LYS A 49 9.93 1.56 2.96
N CYS A 50 8.68 1.96 2.81
CA CYS A 50 7.53 1.27 3.37
C CYS A 50 6.65 0.68 2.27
N TRP A 51 6.11 -0.50 2.54
CA TRP A 51 5.07 -1.14 1.74
C TRP A 51 3.72 -0.92 2.42
N MET A 52 2.70 -0.54 1.66
CA MET A 52 1.37 -0.32 2.20
C MET A 52 0.31 -1.01 1.33
N ASN A 53 -0.36 -1.99 1.91
CA ASN A 53 -1.60 -2.55 1.37
C ASN A 53 -2.65 -2.37 2.47
N PRO A 54 -3.36 -1.21 2.48
CA PRO A 54 -4.23 -0.86 3.60
C PRO A 54 -5.55 -1.62 3.56
N PRO A 55 -6.33 -1.58 4.66
CA PRO A 55 -7.70 -2.07 4.58
C PRO A 55 -8.49 -1.18 3.62
N TYR A 56 -9.24 -1.81 2.71
CA TYR A 56 -10.05 -1.09 1.75
C TYR A 56 -11.41 -0.77 2.37
N GLY A 57 -12.00 0.35 1.97
CA GLY A 57 -13.25 0.85 2.53
C GLY A 57 -13.07 2.23 3.13
N ARG A 58 -13.77 2.51 4.24
CA ARG A 58 -13.81 3.87 4.82
C ARG A 58 -12.47 4.38 5.31
N GLU A 59 -11.61 3.49 5.78
CA GLU A 59 -10.33 3.88 6.37
C GLU A 59 -9.26 4.18 5.33
N ILE A 60 -9.46 3.79 4.07
CA ILE A 60 -8.40 3.88 3.06
C ILE A 60 -7.88 5.33 2.90
N LYS A 61 -8.75 6.32 2.99
CA LYS A 61 -8.34 7.72 2.84
C LYS A 61 -7.32 8.15 3.89
N LYS A 62 -7.42 7.63 5.09
CA LYS A 62 -6.49 7.93 6.19
C LYS A 62 -5.11 7.35 5.90
N TRP A 63 -5.08 6.13 5.39
CA TRP A 63 -3.83 5.45 5.03
C TRP A 63 -3.13 6.15 3.87
N VAL A 64 -3.88 6.51 2.84
CA VAL A 64 -3.32 7.20 1.67
C VAL A 64 -2.80 8.58 2.06
N LYS A 65 -3.55 9.31 2.88
CA LYS A 65 -3.10 10.62 3.40
C LYS A 65 -1.79 10.49 4.16
N LYS A 66 -1.68 9.49 5.05
CA LYS A 66 -0.45 9.28 5.82
C LYS A 66 0.72 8.91 4.92
N ALA A 67 0.49 8.10 3.89
CA ALA A 67 1.53 7.74 2.93
C ALA A 67 2.06 8.98 2.21
N TYR A 68 1.16 9.82 1.75
CA TYR A 68 1.53 11.08 1.10
C TYR A 68 2.30 12.00 2.05
N GLU A 69 1.79 12.22 3.26
CA GLU A 69 2.42 13.09 4.24
C GLU A 69 3.79 12.56 4.67
N SER A 70 3.92 11.24 4.81
CA SER A 70 5.21 10.61 5.15
C SER A 70 6.25 10.86 4.06
N SER A 71 5.83 10.91 2.79
CA SER A 71 6.74 11.19 1.69
C SER A 71 7.29 12.62 1.75
N LEU A 72 6.50 13.55 2.26
CA LEU A 72 6.94 14.94 2.44
C LEU A 72 8.02 15.05 3.53
N SER A 73 8.09 14.07 4.42
CA SER A 73 9.07 14.01 5.52
C SER A 73 10.24 13.06 5.24
N GLY A 74 10.38 12.58 4.01
CA GLY A 74 11.53 11.79 3.62
C GLY A 74 11.33 10.28 3.55
N THR A 75 10.09 9.79 3.63
CA THR A 75 9.77 8.36 3.57
C THR A 75 9.21 8.00 2.19
N THR A 76 9.74 6.95 1.57
CA THR A 76 9.15 6.40 0.34
C THR A 76 8.10 5.38 0.71
N VAL A 77 6.88 5.54 0.21
CA VAL A 77 5.79 4.59 0.46
C VAL A 77 5.25 4.08 -0.87
N VAL A 78 5.27 2.78 -1.06
CA VAL A 78 4.70 2.12 -2.23
C VAL A 78 3.38 1.48 -1.80
N CYS A 79 2.30 1.87 -2.45
CA CYS A 79 0.94 1.54 -2.04
C CYS A 79 0.26 0.67 -3.10
N LEU A 80 -0.31 -0.45 -2.68
CA LEU A 80 -1.21 -1.25 -3.51
C LEU A 80 -2.64 -0.86 -3.16
N LEU A 81 -3.35 -0.27 -4.13
CA LEU A 81 -4.66 0.34 -3.90
C LEU A 81 -5.66 -0.11 -4.96
N PRO A 82 -6.97 -0.14 -4.64
CA PRO A 82 -7.97 -0.24 -5.68
C PRO A 82 -7.96 1.06 -6.49
N ALA A 83 -8.05 0.94 -7.82
CA ALA A 83 -7.97 2.11 -8.70
C ALA A 83 -9.32 2.84 -8.74
N ARG A 84 -9.69 3.46 -7.65
CA ARG A 84 -10.95 4.20 -7.51
C ARG A 84 -10.74 5.66 -7.87
N THR A 85 -10.67 5.91 -9.15
CA THR A 85 -10.22 7.18 -9.73
C THR A 85 -11.20 8.34 -9.57
N ASP A 86 -12.40 8.07 -9.08
CA ASP A 86 -13.43 9.08 -8.83
C ASP A 86 -13.50 9.55 -7.37
N THR A 87 -12.65 8.99 -6.50
CA THR A 87 -12.69 9.31 -5.07
C THR A 87 -11.88 10.57 -4.75
N ALA A 88 -12.26 11.22 -3.63
CA ALA A 88 -11.53 12.38 -3.15
C ALA A 88 -10.08 12.04 -2.82
N TRP A 89 -9.84 10.90 -2.14
CA TRP A 89 -8.47 10.53 -1.76
C TRP A 89 -7.59 10.25 -2.98
N TRP A 90 -8.16 9.80 -4.10
CA TRP A 90 -7.40 9.64 -5.33
C TRP A 90 -6.93 10.99 -5.86
N HIS A 91 -7.85 11.95 -5.95
CA HIS A 91 -7.56 13.29 -6.47
C HIS A 91 -6.74 14.15 -5.52
N ASP A 92 -6.94 13.97 -4.22
CA ASP A 92 -6.22 14.78 -3.23
C ASP A 92 -4.78 14.31 -3.06
N TYR A 93 -4.53 13.01 -3.15
CA TYR A 93 -3.21 12.45 -2.82
C TYR A 93 -2.59 11.63 -3.93
N CYS A 94 -3.28 10.64 -4.47
CA CYS A 94 -2.69 9.69 -5.42
C CYS A 94 -2.13 10.35 -6.67
N ILE A 95 -2.79 11.37 -7.20
CA ILE A 95 -2.32 12.06 -8.41
C ILE A 95 -0.96 12.77 -8.20
N ASN A 96 -0.53 12.96 -6.95
CA ASN A 96 0.77 13.55 -6.64
C ASN A 96 1.88 12.50 -6.59
N GLY A 97 1.56 11.22 -6.69
CA GLY A 97 2.51 10.13 -6.73
C GLY A 97 2.72 9.59 -8.13
N ASN A 98 3.57 8.58 -8.24
CA ASN A 98 3.72 7.83 -9.48
C ASN A 98 2.69 6.72 -9.49
N ILE A 99 1.82 6.71 -10.49
CA ILE A 99 0.72 5.75 -10.60
C ILE A 99 1.05 4.74 -11.69
N GLU A 100 1.01 3.45 -11.32
CA GLU A 100 1.08 2.35 -12.28
C GLU A 100 -0.24 1.58 -12.23
N PHE A 101 -1.01 1.62 -13.31
CA PHE A 101 -2.23 0.83 -13.41
C PHE A 101 -1.89 -0.61 -13.73
N ILE A 102 -2.46 -1.55 -12.98
CA ILE A 102 -2.16 -2.97 -13.15
C ILE A 102 -3.10 -3.56 -14.18
N ARG A 103 -2.52 -4.17 -15.21
CA ARG A 103 -3.30 -4.87 -16.23
C ARG A 103 -3.93 -6.12 -15.63
N GLY A 104 -5.21 -6.30 -15.88
CA GLY A 104 -5.97 -7.41 -15.31
C GLY A 104 -6.29 -7.20 -13.85
N ARG A 105 -6.84 -8.22 -13.23
CA ARG A 105 -7.26 -8.20 -11.83
C ARG A 105 -6.39 -9.13 -11.00
N LEU A 106 -5.93 -8.65 -9.84
CA LEU A 106 -5.10 -9.45 -8.95
C LEU A 106 -5.94 -10.51 -8.24
N LYS A 107 -5.29 -11.65 -7.92
CA LYS A 107 -5.84 -12.66 -7.03
C LYS A 107 -5.17 -12.50 -5.68
N PHE A 108 -5.86 -11.87 -4.74
CA PHE A 108 -5.31 -11.60 -3.42
C PHE A 108 -5.28 -12.85 -2.54
N GLY A 109 -4.19 -13.03 -1.80
CA GLY A 109 -4.05 -14.13 -0.85
C GLY A 109 -4.28 -15.48 -1.52
N ASN A 110 -5.18 -16.29 -0.95
CA ASN A 110 -5.55 -17.61 -1.45
C ASN A 110 -6.86 -17.58 -2.26
N ALA A 111 -7.27 -16.42 -2.76
CA ALA A 111 -8.52 -16.29 -3.50
C ALA A 111 -8.47 -17.12 -4.79
N LYS A 112 -9.57 -17.82 -5.09
CA LYS A 112 -9.71 -18.61 -6.31
C LYS A 112 -10.08 -17.75 -7.52
N THR A 113 -10.66 -16.58 -7.26
CA THR A 113 -11.11 -15.65 -8.29
C THR A 113 -10.37 -14.33 -8.17
N SER A 114 -10.36 -13.57 -9.27
CA SER A 114 -9.77 -12.24 -9.29
C SER A 114 -10.57 -11.27 -8.41
N ALA A 115 -9.91 -10.22 -7.95
CA ALA A 115 -10.56 -9.15 -7.19
C ALA A 115 -11.68 -8.51 -8.03
N PRO A 116 -12.76 -8.03 -7.37
CA PRO A 116 -13.87 -7.38 -8.07
C PRO A 116 -13.58 -5.94 -8.49
N PHE A 117 -12.33 -5.51 -8.43
CA PHE A 117 -11.91 -4.15 -8.76
C PHE A 117 -10.55 -4.16 -9.45
N PRO A 118 -10.25 -3.13 -10.27
CA PRO A 118 -8.89 -2.96 -10.78
C PRO A 118 -7.96 -2.44 -9.70
N SER A 119 -6.66 -2.71 -9.83
CA SER A 119 -5.65 -2.28 -8.89
C SER A 119 -4.66 -1.30 -9.52
N ALA A 120 -4.07 -0.47 -8.68
CA ALA A 120 -2.97 0.40 -9.07
C ALA A 120 -1.89 0.37 -7.99
N VAL A 121 -0.65 0.60 -8.41
CA VAL A 121 0.45 0.86 -7.48
C VAL A 121 0.74 2.34 -7.51
N VAL A 122 0.63 2.99 -6.37
CA VAL A 122 0.92 4.41 -6.22
C VAL A 122 2.15 4.56 -5.35
N THR A 123 3.20 5.14 -5.91
CA THR A 123 4.46 5.35 -5.19
C THR A 123 4.62 6.82 -4.84
N PHE A 124 4.68 7.10 -3.54
CA PHE A 124 5.04 8.40 -3.03
C PHE A 124 6.52 8.37 -2.68
N ASN A 125 7.34 8.95 -3.56
CA ASN A 125 8.78 8.98 -3.35
C ASN A 125 9.16 10.01 -2.28
N ALA A 126 10.17 9.67 -1.47
CA ALA A 126 10.70 10.56 -0.46
C ALA A 126 11.13 11.91 -1.08
N LYS A 127 10.78 12.97 -0.40
CA LYS A 127 11.15 14.34 -0.81
C LYS A 127 12.19 14.97 0.10
#